data_6d020d6697c517079ee9a99115d7301c
#
_entry.id   6d020d6697c517079ee9a99115d7301c
#
_cell.length_a   1.000
_cell.length_b   1.000
_cell.length_c   1.000
_cell.angle_alpha   90.00
_cell.angle_beta   90.00
_cell.angle_gamma   90.00
#
_symmetry.space_group_name_H-M   'P 1'
#
loop_
_entity.id
_entity.type
_entity.pdbx_description
1 polymer ?
#
loop_
_entity_poly.entity_id
_entity_poly.type
_entity_poly.pdbx_seq_one_letter_code
_entity_poly.pdbx_strand_id
1 'polypeptide(L)'
;MSQSPFQEAREKFRPQNIKVLLITEAPPARERNRYFYYQHVRRGDSLFLETIKVLFPEEVEAFETVKQIRAEKTYFLERLQEEGFFLMNAVETPLPGKTTAARSRIYRENLPTLIKEILRVARPNTTIVIISAVVYRAIGKELKASGFNLIQQDVIAYPNSGQQLNFRRKLKPLLREHGLLPRG
;
A
#
# COMPACT_ATOMS: atom_id res chain seq x y z
N MET A 1 24.09 -7.10 -0.87
CA MET A 1 23.34 -6.81 0.38
C MET A 1 22.13 -7.73 0.40
N SER A 2 21.89 -8.45 1.48
CA SER A 2 20.69 -9.30 1.60
C SER A 2 19.45 -8.42 1.67
N GLN A 3 18.40 -8.82 0.95
CA GLN A 3 17.09 -8.16 1.03
C GLN A 3 16.50 -8.30 2.45
N SER A 4 15.75 -7.30 2.88
CA SER A 4 15.03 -7.42 4.15
C SER A 4 13.89 -8.44 4.04
N PRO A 5 13.45 -9.08 5.14
CA PRO A 5 12.30 -10.00 5.11
C PRO A 5 11.03 -9.36 4.53
N PHE A 6 10.87 -8.05 4.67
CA PHE A 6 9.76 -7.31 4.08
C PHE A 6 9.88 -7.22 2.55
N GLN A 7 11.07 -6.96 2.04
CA GLN A 7 11.34 -6.94 0.60
C GLN A 7 11.15 -8.33 -0.02
N GLU A 8 11.69 -9.37 0.62
CA GLU A 8 11.51 -10.76 0.17
C GLU A 8 10.02 -11.15 0.08
N ALA A 9 9.24 -10.84 1.13
CA ALA A 9 7.81 -11.13 1.14
C ALA A 9 7.05 -10.36 0.05
N ARG A 10 7.39 -9.09 -0.17
CA ARG A 10 6.80 -8.24 -1.20
C ARG A 10 7.11 -8.73 -2.61
N GLU A 11 8.35 -9.08 -2.89
CA GLU A 11 8.80 -9.48 -4.23
C GLU A 11 8.11 -10.77 -4.72
N LYS A 12 7.65 -11.64 -3.83
CA LYS A 12 6.85 -12.83 -4.19
C LYS A 12 5.57 -12.48 -4.93
N PHE A 13 4.97 -11.33 -4.60
CA PHE A 13 3.68 -10.88 -5.13
C PHE A 13 3.83 -9.64 -6.03
N ARG A 14 5.03 -9.40 -6.57
CA ARG A 14 5.23 -8.30 -7.51
C ARG A 14 4.60 -8.62 -8.87
N PRO A 15 3.70 -7.76 -9.38
CA PRO A 15 3.17 -7.90 -10.73
C PRO A 15 4.26 -7.82 -11.80
N GLN A 16 4.09 -8.51 -12.91
CA GLN A 16 4.94 -8.32 -14.09
C GLN A 16 4.75 -6.91 -14.69
N ASN A 17 3.53 -6.40 -14.63
CA ASN A 17 3.18 -5.05 -15.03
C ASN A 17 2.42 -4.36 -13.90
N ILE A 18 3.05 -3.41 -13.23
CA ILE A 18 2.43 -2.64 -12.17
C ILE A 18 1.58 -1.54 -12.80
N LYS A 19 0.26 -1.67 -12.69
CA LYS A 19 -0.72 -0.66 -13.09
C LYS A 19 -0.87 0.42 -12.04
N VAL A 20 -0.99 -0.01 -10.77
CA VAL A 20 -1.17 0.87 -9.62
C VAL A 20 -0.13 0.56 -8.56
N LEU A 21 0.68 1.56 -8.23
CA LEU A 21 1.64 1.52 -7.14
C LEU A 21 1.07 2.25 -5.93
N LEU A 22 0.80 1.52 -4.87
CA LEU A 22 0.37 2.06 -3.59
C LEU A 22 1.60 2.35 -2.73
N ILE A 23 1.75 3.58 -2.24
CA ILE A 23 2.84 3.96 -1.34
C ILE A 23 2.27 4.20 0.06
N THR A 24 2.84 3.54 1.05
CA THR A 24 2.43 3.65 2.44
C THR A 24 3.60 3.98 3.37
N GLU A 25 3.33 4.00 4.67
CA GLU A 25 4.31 4.28 5.72
C GLU A 25 5.43 3.21 5.80
N ALA A 26 6.30 3.33 6.79
CA ALA A 26 7.27 2.30 7.14
C ALA A 26 6.58 0.94 7.44
N PRO A 27 7.26 -0.19 7.23
CA PRO A 27 6.73 -1.49 7.63
C PRO A 27 6.53 -1.56 9.16
N PRO A 28 5.67 -2.45 9.65
CA PRO A 28 5.48 -2.64 11.09
C PRO A 28 6.74 -3.19 11.74
N ALA A 29 6.86 -3.03 13.07
CA ALA A 29 7.90 -3.71 13.82
C ALA A 29 7.84 -5.24 13.57
N ARG A 30 8.99 -5.89 13.42
CA ARG A 30 9.10 -7.31 13.00
C ARG A 30 8.34 -8.27 13.93
N GLU A 31 8.43 -8.05 15.21
CA GLU A 31 7.77 -8.84 16.25
C GLU A 31 6.24 -8.83 16.18
N ARG A 32 5.65 -7.85 15.47
CA ARG A 32 4.20 -7.74 15.31
C ARG A 32 3.61 -8.67 14.25
N ASN A 33 4.45 -9.24 13.38
CA ASN A 33 4.06 -10.19 12.32
C ASN A 33 2.75 -9.80 11.58
N ARG A 34 2.64 -8.54 11.13
CA ARG A 34 1.43 -8.00 10.50
C ARG A 34 1.70 -7.22 9.21
N TYR A 35 2.80 -7.57 8.54
CA TYR A 35 3.13 -6.94 7.27
C TYR A 35 2.12 -7.26 6.17
N PHE A 36 1.86 -6.32 5.28
CA PHE A 36 0.89 -6.44 4.19
C PHE A 36 1.06 -7.74 3.39
N TYR A 37 2.28 -8.10 3.03
CA TYR A 37 2.60 -9.29 2.22
C TYR A 37 2.87 -10.57 3.01
N TYR A 38 2.76 -10.57 4.33
CA TYR A 38 2.86 -11.80 5.09
C TYR A 38 1.58 -12.64 4.92
N GLN A 39 1.76 -13.89 4.50
CA GLN A 39 0.66 -14.81 4.19
C GLN A 39 -0.12 -15.24 5.45
N HIS A 40 0.55 -15.34 6.57
CA HIS A 40 -0.05 -15.78 7.85
C HIS A 40 -0.05 -14.63 8.86
N VAL A 41 -1.16 -13.90 8.92
CA VAL A 41 -1.37 -12.80 9.86
C VAL A 41 -2.60 -13.07 10.70
N ARG A 42 -2.49 -12.94 12.02
CA ARG A 42 -3.60 -13.18 12.95
C ARG A 42 -4.45 -11.93 13.21
N ARG A 43 -3.83 -10.74 13.21
CA ARG A 43 -4.49 -9.46 13.51
C ARG A 43 -3.63 -8.27 13.05
N GLY A 44 -4.24 -7.10 13.00
CA GLY A 44 -3.54 -5.83 12.76
C GLY A 44 -3.14 -5.59 11.30
N ASP A 45 -3.82 -6.23 10.36
CA ASP A 45 -3.63 -6.13 8.92
C ASP A 45 -4.74 -5.30 8.23
N SER A 46 -5.18 -4.24 8.89
CA SER A 46 -6.27 -3.39 8.41
C SER A 46 -6.00 -2.83 7.01
N LEU A 47 -4.76 -2.47 6.69
CA LEU A 47 -4.41 -1.99 5.35
C LEU A 47 -4.72 -3.06 4.27
N PHE A 48 -4.32 -4.30 4.51
CA PHE A 48 -4.64 -5.40 3.60
C PHE A 48 -6.16 -5.61 3.48
N LEU A 49 -6.85 -5.76 4.61
CA LEU A 49 -8.29 -6.03 4.63
C LEU A 49 -9.09 -4.91 3.95
N GLU A 50 -8.79 -3.66 4.25
CA GLU A 50 -9.51 -2.53 3.66
C GLU A 50 -9.18 -2.34 2.17
N THR A 51 -7.96 -2.67 1.74
CA THR A 51 -7.59 -2.66 0.32
C THR A 51 -8.38 -3.70 -0.48
N ILE A 52 -8.46 -4.95 -0.01
CA ILE A 52 -9.21 -5.98 -0.74
C ILE A 52 -10.72 -5.73 -0.73
N LYS A 53 -11.27 -5.13 0.32
CA LYS A 53 -12.68 -4.69 0.34
C LYS A 53 -12.99 -3.62 -0.70
N VAL A 54 -12.02 -2.79 -1.06
CA VAL A 54 -12.16 -1.81 -2.14
C VAL A 54 -12.08 -2.48 -3.50
N LEU A 55 -11.11 -3.38 -3.69
CA LEU A 55 -10.76 -3.94 -4.99
C LEU A 55 -11.58 -5.18 -5.36
N PHE A 56 -11.93 -6.01 -4.39
CA PHE A 56 -12.61 -7.29 -4.57
C PHE A 56 -13.84 -7.43 -3.66
N PRO A 57 -14.79 -6.47 -3.68
CA PRO A 57 -15.89 -6.46 -2.72
C PRO A 57 -16.75 -7.73 -2.79
N GLU A 58 -17.07 -8.21 -3.98
CA GLU A 58 -17.90 -9.40 -4.17
C GLU A 58 -17.22 -10.68 -3.65
N GLU A 59 -15.91 -10.80 -3.89
CA GLU A 59 -15.13 -11.93 -3.38
C GLU A 59 -15.02 -11.90 -1.85
N VAL A 60 -14.86 -10.70 -1.26
CA VAL A 60 -14.81 -10.54 0.21
C VAL A 60 -16.16 -10.81 0.87
N GLU A 61 -17.27 -10.43 0.24
CA GLU A 61 -18.63 -10.67 0.74
C GLU A 61 -19.01 -12.16 0.80
N ALA A 62 -18.31 -13.02 0.07
CA ALA A 62 -18.48 -14.47 0.15
C ALA A 62 -18.02 -15.09 1.49
N PHE A 63 -17.28 -14.34 2.31
CA PHE A 63 -16.79 -14.79 3.61
C PHE A 63 -17.60 -14.20 4.76
N GLU A 64 -17.95 -15.04 5.71
CA GLU A 64 -18.73 -14.65 6.90
C GLU A 64 -17.89 -13.90 7.94
N THR A 65 -16.59 -14.18 8.01
CA THR A 65 -15.71 -13.65 9.05
C THR A 65 -14.35 -13.20 8.51
N VAL A 66 -13.77 -12.22 9.18
CA VAL A 66 -12.37 -11.76 8.90
C VAL A 66 -11.35 -12.89 9.06
N LYS A 67 -11.63 -13.87 9.94
CA LYS A 67 -10.75 -15.04 10.14
C LYS A 67 -10.70 -15.88 8.85
N GLN A 68 -11.84 -16.12 8.21
CA GLN A 68 -11.92 -16.82 6.92
C GLN A 68 -11.19 -16.05 5.81
N ILE A 69 -11.38 -14.72 5.71
CA ILE A 69 -10.65 -13.89 4.77
C ILE A 69 -9.13 -14.01 4.96
N ARG A 70 -8.67 -14.00 6.22
CA ARG A 70 -7.24 -14.16 6.53
C ARG A 70 -6.69 -15.56 6.19
N ALA A 71 -7.51 -16.58 6.26
CA ALA A 71 -7.12 -17.92 5.83
C ALA A 71 -6.83 -17.96 4.31
N GLU A 72 -7.53 -17.14 3.53
CA GLU A 72 -7.36 -17.01 2.08
C GLU A 72 -6.45 -15.82 1.68
N LYS A 73 -5.61 -15.35 2.58
CA LYS A 73 -4.78 -14.17 2.32
C LYS A 73 -3.85 -14.34 1.12
N THR A 74 -3.29 -15.52 0.92
CA THR A 74 -2.44 -15.83 -0.23
C THR A 74 -3.21 -15.63 -1.54
N TYR A 75 -4.43 -16.14 -1.63
CA TYR A 75 -5.30 -15.95 -2.78
C TYR A 75 -5.50 -14.46 -3.11
N PHE A 76 -5.84 -13.64 -2.12
CA PHE A 76 -6.02 -12.20 -2.36
C PHE A 76 -4.71 -11.47 -2.73
N LEU A 77 -3.56 -11.90 -2.21
CA LEU A 77 -2.26 -11.36 -2.62
C LEU A 77 -1.95 -11.71 -4.08
N GLU A 78 -2.29 -12.92 -4.53
CA GLU A 78 -2.19 -13.34 -5.94
C GLU A 78 -3.16 -12.55 -6.82
N ARG A 79 -4.40 -12.32 -6.38
CA ARG A 79 -5.37 -11.47 -7.08
C ARG A 79 -4.86 -10.03 -7.25
N LEU A 80 -4.24 -9.44 -6.22
CA LEU A 80 -3.60 -8.12 -6.31
C LEU A 80 -2.47 -8.11 -7.35
N GLN A 81 -1.65 -9.16 -7.38
CA GLN A 81 -0.58 -9.33 -8.34
C GLN A 81 -1.12 -9.43 -9.77
N GLU A 82 -2.13 -10.25 -10.03
CA GLU A 82 -2.78 -10.42 -11.33
C GLU A 82 -3.38 -9.12 -11.85
N GLU A 83 -4.05 -8.35 -10.99
CA GLU A 83 -4.67 -7.07 -11.33
C GLU A 83 -3.66 -5.92 -11.47
N GLY A 84 -2.39 -6.15 -11.17
CA GLY A 84 -1.33 -5.16 -11.31
C GLY A 84 -1.23 -4.15 -10.16
N PHE A 85 -1.74 -4.50 -8.98
CA PHE A 85 -1.58 -3.69 -7.77
C PHE A 85 -0.32 -4.09 -7.01
N PHE A 86 0.50 -3.11 -6.67
CA PHE A 86 1.69 -3.33 -5.89
C PHE A 86 1.82 -2.27 -4.79
N LEU A 87 2.22 -2.67 -3.60
CA LEU A 87 2.38 -1.78 -2.45
C LEU A 87 3.85 -1.70 -2.05
N MET A 88 4.34 -0.48 -1.87
CA MET A 88 5.68 -0.18 -1.37
C MET A 88 5.61 0.68 -0.11
N ASN A 89 6.61 0.56 0.73
CA ASN A 89 6.80 1.43 1.87
C ASN A 89 7.62 2.68 1.49
N ALA A 90 7.31 3.83 2.07
CA ALA A 90 8.09 5.05 1.86
C ALA A 90 9.52 4.95 2.43
N VAL A 91 9.73 4.05 3.39
CA VAL A 91 11.03 3.58 3.89
C VAL A 91 10.95 2.09 4.18
N GLU A 92 12.05 1.37 4.03
CA GLU A 92 12.09 -0.08 4.21
C GLU A 92 12.37 -0.53 5.65
N THR A 93 12.68 0.40 6.54
CA THR A 93 13.00 0.13 7.95
C THR A 93 11.82 0.52 8.85
N PRO A 94 11.40 -0.36 9.79
CA PRO A 94 10.42 -0.01 10.80
C PRO A 94 10.82 1.23 11.60
N LEU A 95 9.84 2.05 11.97
CA LEU A 95 10.03 3.29 12.74
C LEU A 95 9.27 3.25 14.08
N PRO A 96 9.56 2.30 14.99
CA PRO A 96 8.86 2.20 16.26
C PRO A 96 9.11 3.44 17.13
N GLY A 97 8.09 3.90 17.85
CA GLY A 97 8.19 5.00 18.79
C GLY A 97 8.48 6.39 18.22
N LYS A 98 8.58 6.51 16.88
CA LYS A 98 8.80 7.83 16.25
C LYS A 98 7.53 8.67 16.23
N THR A 99 7.66 9.95 16.57
CA THR A 99 6.59 10.94 16.44
C THR A 99 6.22 11.17 14.97
N THR A 100 5.05 11.72 14.71
CA THR A 100 4.62 12.10 13.35
C THR A 100 5.60 13.05 12.67
N ALA A 101 6.12 14.04 13.41
CA ALA A 101 7.11 14.98 12.88
C ALA A 101 8.44 14.28 12.50
N ALA A 102 8.93 13.38 13.35
CA ALA A 102 10.15 12.61 13.08
C ALA A 102 9.95 11.69 11.86
N ARG A 103 8.83 10.99 11.75
CA ARG A 103 8.50 10.15 10.59
C ARG A 103 8.44 10.98 9.31
N SER A 104 7.74 12.11 9.34
CA SER A 104 7.62 13.03 8.20
C SER A 104 8.99 13.50 7.70
N ARG A 105 9.92 13.82 8.62
CA ARG A 105 11.31 14.15 8.26
C ARG A 105 12.02 12.98 7.59
N ILE A 106 11.94 11.78 8.16
CA ILE A 106 12.56 10.57 7.60
C ILE A 106 12.03 10.28 6.19
N TYR A 107 10.73 10.43 5.95
CA TYR A 107 10.17 10.23 4.60
C TYR A 107 10.73 11.24 3.59
N ARG A 108 10.89 12.52 3.97
CA ARG A 108 11.52 13.53 3.10
C ARG A 108 12.99 13.21 2.83
N GLU A 109 13.74 12.86 3.84
CA GLU A 109 15.16 12.50 3.71
C GLU A 109 15.36 11.25 2.84
N ASN A 110 14.43 10.30 2.89
CA ASN A 110 14.47 9.07 2.09
C ASN A 110 13.91 9.22 0.66
N LEU A 111 13.33 10.35 0.31
CA LEU A 111 12.68 10.54 -0.99
C LEU A 111 13.57 10.21 -2.19
N PRO A 112 14.86 10.60 -2.24
CA PRO A 112 15.73 10.22 -3.37
C PRO A 112 15.89 8.70 -3.53
N THR A 113 15.95 7.96 -2.41
CA THR A 113 16.00 6.49 -2.43
C THR A 113 14.68 5.89 -2.91
N LEU A 114 13.55 6.41 -2.40
CA LEU A 114 12.22 5.98 -2.83
C LEU A 114 12.01 6.19 -4.33
N ILE A 115 12.43 7.35 -4.87
CA ILE A 115 12.36 7.64 -6.31
C ILE A 115 13.13 6.59 -7.13
N LYS A 116 14.34 6.25 -6.72
CA LYS A 116 15.15 5.20 -7.38
C LYS A 116 14.42 3.85 -7.37
N GLU A 117 13.81 3.49 -6.25
CA GLU A 117 13.06 2.23 -6.14
C GLU A 117 11.78 2.25 -6.99
N ILE A 118 11.08 3.37 -7.04
CA ILE A 118 9.92 3.53 -7.94
C ILE A 118 10.36 3.34 -9.40
N LEU A 119 11.42 4.02 -9.83
CA LEU A 119 11.93 3.91 -11.20
C LEU A 119 12.38 2.49 -11.57
N ARG A 120 12.82 1.70 -10.59
CA ARG A 120 13.21 0.30 -10.80
C ARG A 120 12.02 -0.61 -11.09
N VAL A 121 10.84 -0.31 -10.55
CA VAL A 121 9.67 -1.20 -10.61
C VAL A 121 8.51 -0.66 -11.46
N ALA A 122 8.35 0.66 -11.52
CA ALA A 122 7.27 1.32 -12.23
C ALA A 122 7.63 1.59 -13.71
N ARG A 123 6.60 1.67 -14.53
CA ARG A 123 6.67 2.14 -15.91
C ARG A 123 6.13 3.57 -16.01
N PRO A 124 6.36 4.30 -17.11
CA PRO A 124 5.84 5.67 -17.26
C PRO A 124 4.34 5.83 -17.07
N ASN A 125 3.57 4.79 -17.40
CA ASN A 125 2.11 4.76 -17.24
C ASN A 125 1.62 4.17 -15.91
N THR A 126 2.52 3.81 -14.98
CA THR A 126 2.13 3.34 -13.66
C THR A 126 1.48 4.47 -12.87
N THR A 127 0.28 4.23 -12.38
CA THR A 127 -0.43 5.17 -11.50
C THR A 127 0.07 5.02 -10.07
N ILE A 128 0.32 6.14 -9.40
CA ILE A 128 0.73 6.16 -7.99
C ILE A 128 -0.39 6.70 -7.12
N VAL A 129 -0.62 6.05 -5.99
CA VAL A 129 -1.52 6.50 -4.93
C VAL A 129 -0.81 6.37 -3.58
N ILE A 130 -0.77 7.43 -2.78
CA ILE A 130 -0.19 7.43 -1.43
C ILE A 130 -1.28 7.15 -0.41
N ILE A 131 -1.12 6.06 0.35
CA ILE A 131 -2.05 5.60 1.38
C ILE A 131 -1.48 5.91 2.77
N SER A 132 -1.32 7.18 3.06
CA SER A 132 -1.00 7.73 4.38
C SER A 132 -1.04 9.25 4.31
N ALA A 133 -1.76 9.88 5.22
CA ALA A 133 -1.76 11.32 5.33
C ALA A 133 -0.37 11.89 5.66
N VAL A 134 0.41 11.20 6.50
CA VAL A 134 1.77 11.62 6.88
C VAL A 134 2.71 11.57 5.68
N VAL A 135 2.72 10.47 4.94
CA VAL A 135 3.56 10.32 3.73
C VAL A 135 3.14 11.32 2.66
N TYR A 136 1.83 11.45 2.39
CA TYR A 136 1.32 12.36 1.37
C TYR A 136 1.74 13.82 1.64
N ARG A 137 1.57 14.28 2.89
CA ARG A 137 1.99 15.63 3.29
C ARG A 137 3.51 15.83 3.28
N ALA A 138 4.27 14.75 3.54
CA ALA A 138 5.72 14.82 3.57
C ALA A 138 6.35 14.90 2.17
N ILE A 139 5.86 14.12 1.20
CA ILE A 139 6.54 13.90 -0.09
C ILE A 139 5.62 13.94 -1.33
N GLY A 140 4.30 14.08 -1.17
CA GLY A 140 3.36 14.00 -2.31
C GLY A 140 3.59 15.08 -3.36
N LYS A 141 3.86 16.32 -2.93
CA LYS A 141 4.15 17.44 -3.82
C LYS A 141 5.41 17.20 -4.65
N GLU A 142 6.46 16.74 -4.00
CA GLU A 142 7.76 16.47 -4.62
C GLU A 142 7.69 15.28 -5.58
N LEU A 143 6.96 14.22 -5.23
CA LEU A 143 6.71 13.10 -6.14
C LEU A 143 5.98 13.54 -7.40
N LYS A 144 4.93 14.36 -7.25
CA LYS A 144 4.20 14.91 -8.39
C LYS A 144 5.09 15.82 -9.25
N ALA A 145 5.90 16.67 -8.63
CA ALA A 145 6.85 17.54 -9.31
C ALA A 145 7.95 16.74 -10.03
N SER A 146 8.27 15.54 -9.58
CA SER A 146 9.23 14.63 -10.23
C SER A 146 8.66 13.91 -11.47
N GLY A 147 7.43 14.23 -11.89
CA GLY A 147 6.81 13.69 -13.11
C GLY A 147 6.09 12.36 -12.95
N PHE A 148 5.96 11.84 -11.72
CA PHE A 148 5.18 10.64 -11.47
C PHE A 148 3.67 10.89 -11.58
N ASN A 149 2.94 9.89 -12.08
CA ASN A 149 1.48 9.94 -12.21
C ASN A 149 0.77 9.73 -10.86
N LEU A 150 0.92 10.70 -9.95
CA LEU A 150 0.21 10.74 -8.67
C LEU A 150 -1.18 11.33 -8.89
N ILE A 151 -2.22 10.49 -8.86
CA ILE A 151 -3.58 10.89 -9.28
C ILE A 151 -4.43 11.57 -8.21
N GLN A 152 -4.13 11.34 -6.92
CA GLN A 152 -4.92 11.92 -5.83
C GLN A 152 -4.69 13.42 -5.65
N GLN A 153 -5.76 14.14 -5.31
CA GLN A 153 -5.73 15.57 -4.99
C GLN A 153 -5.77 15.84 -3.48
N ASP A 154 -6.08 14.84 -2.67
CA ASP A 154 -6.23 14.95 -1.22
C ASP A 154 -5.65 13.71 -0.52
N VAL A 155 -5.48 13.83 0.78
CA VAL A 155 -4.96 12.74 1.64
C VAL A 155 -5.92 11.55 1.68
N ILE A 156 -5.35 10.36 1.57
CA ILE A 156 -6.02 9.11 1.92
C ILE A 156 -5.35 8.62 3.20
N ALA A 157 -6.10 8.64 4.30
CA ALA A 157 -5.56 8.22 5.59
C ALA A 157 -5.29 6.73 5.63
N TYR A 158 -4.27 6.31 6.36
CA TYR A 158 -4.03 4.91 6.66
C TYR A 158 -5.26 4.32 7.39
N PRO A 159 -5.74 3.12 7.03
CA PRO A 159 -7.02 2.58 7.54
C PRO A 159 -6.88 1.94 8.94
N ASN A 160 -6.46 2.71 9.94
CA ASN A 160 -6.44 2.34 11.35
C ASN A 160 -7.25 3.31 12.19
N SER A 161 -7.42 3.04 13.48
CA SER A 161 -7.99 3.96 14.47
C SER A 161 -9.28 4.66 14.00
N GLY A 162 -10.22 3.91 13.41
CA GLY A 162 -11.49 4.42 12.92
C GLY A 162 -11.47 5.02 11.49
N GLN A 163 -10.35 5.00 10.80
CA GLN A 163 -10.21 5.54 9.43
C GLN A 163 -10.61 4.56 8.32
N GLN A 164 -11.03 3.33 8.64
CA GLN A 164 -11.32 2.28 7.65
C GLN A 164 -12.40 2.70 6.64
N LEU A 165 -13.51 3.25 7.11
CA LEU A 165 -14.59 3.70 6.23
C LEU A 165 -14.16 4.89 5.37
N ASN A 166 -13.43 5.85 5.95
CA ASN A 166 -12.90 7.00 5.24
C ASN A 166 -11.92 6.59 4.14
N PHE A 167 -11.03 5.63 4.44
CA PHE A 167 -10.13 5.04 3.46
C PHE A 167 -10.90 4.48 2.24
N ARG A 168 -11.93 3.64 2.47
CA ARG A 168 -12.72 3.08 1.37
C ARG A 168 -13.47 4.14 0.59
N ARG A 169 -14.06 5.13 1.27
CA ARG A 169 -14.80 6.24 0.66
C ARG A 169 -13.94 7.14 -0.22
N LYS A 170 -12.63 7.22 0.02
CA LYS A 170 -11.71 8.00 -0.78
C LYS A 170 -11.04 7.16 -1.87
N LEU A 171 -10.57 5.96 -1.55
CA LEU A 171 -9.81 5.14 -2.49
C LEU A 171 -10.69 4.57 -3.61
N LYS A 172 -11.88 4.05 -3.28
CA LYS A 172 -12.75 3.40 -4.29
C LYS A 172 -13.20 4.36 -5.39
N PRO A 173 -13.73 5.57 -5.11
CA PRO A 173 -14.09 6.54 -6.14
C PRO A 173 -12.87 6.96 -6.97
N LEU A 174 -11.74 7.24 -6.33
CA LEU A 174 -10.52 7.64 -7.01
C LEU A 174 -10.09 6.61 -8.06
N LEU A 175 -10.04 5.34 -7.69
CA LEU A 175 -9.68 4.26 -8.62
C LEU A 175 -10.74 4.08 -9.72
N ARG A 176 -12.03 4.24 -9.39
CA ARG A 176 -13.13 4.14 -10.35
C ARG A 176 -13.05 5.25 -11.41
N GLU A 177 -12.86 6.48 -11.02
CA GLU A 177 -12.76 7.65 -11.91
C GLU A 177 -11.61 7.52 -12.91
N HIS A 178 -10.55 6.79 -12.53
CA HIS A 178 -9.40 6.53 -13.39
C HIS A 178 -9.46 5.16 -14.11
N GLY A 179 -10.58 4.44 -14.00
CA GLY A 179 -10.74 3.12 -14.67
C GLY A 179 -9.78 2.04 -14.14
N LEU A 180 -9.39 2.12 -12.87
CA LEU A 180 -8.37 1.26 -12.26
C LEU A 180 -8.94 0.17 -11.34
N LEU A 181 -10.25 0.15 -11.09
CA LEU A 181 -10.85 -0.95 -10.35
C LEU A 181 -10.78 -2.25 -11.17
N PRO A 182 -10.50 -3.40 -10.52
CA PRO A 182 -10.62 -4.69 -11.16
C PRO A 182 -12.00 -4.87 -11.80
N ARG A 183 -12.03 -5.54 -12.93
CA ARG A 183 -13.31 -5.97 -13.53
C ARG A 183 -13.73 -7.24 -12.80
N GLY A 184 -14.93 -7.20 -12.24
CA GLY A 184 -15.54 -8.37 -11.64
C GLY A 184 -15.78 -9.48 -12.64
#